data_63eae2cb712149e12d8a103270a2a6d7
#
_entry.id   63eae2cb712149e12d8a103270a2a6d7
#
_cell.length_a   1.000
_cell.length_b   1.000
_cell.length_c   1.000
_cell.angle_alpha   90.00
_cell.angle_beta   90.00
_cell.angle_gamma   90.00
#
_symmetry.space_group_name_H-M   'P 1'
#
loop_
_entity.id
_entity.type
_entity.pdbx_description
1 polymer ?
#
loop_
_entity_poly.entity_id
_entity_poly.type
_entity_poly.pdbx_seq_one_letter_code
_entity_poly.pdbx_strand_id
1 'polypeptide(L)'
;RIEENYLEQAKNLPRVFAPVDEKLQKCTEEVALACKYLYAFMPYSDIGNYPFEVFLDYAENGVRLWKENPQVADLPEEIFLNYVLFHRVNEEEIAQCRTYFRAEIGSRIQGMNFREAALEVNYWCAEEATYHCTDDRTLSAISVYRRGNGRCGEESVFTVNALRSVGVPARQVYAP
;
A
#
# COMPACT_ATOMS: atom_id res chain seq x y z
N ARG A 1 -20.46 0.80 -7.12
CA ARG A 1 -20.04 0.28 -5.80
C ARG A 1 -18.97 1.14 -5.12
N ILE A 2 -17.84 1.49 -5.79
CA ILE A 2 -16.81 2.37 -5.19
C ILE A 2 -17.43 3.72 -4.85
N GLU A 3 -18.10 4.37 -5.80
CA GLU A 3 -18.72 5.68 -5.62
C GLU A 3 -19.82 5.66 -4.54
N GLU A 4 -20.64 4.63 -4.51
CA GLU A 4 -21.71 4.47 -3.50
C GLU A 4 -21.12 4.38 -2.08
N ASN A 5 -20.10 3.52 -1.89
CA ASN A 5 -19.43 3.39 -0.60
C ASN A 5 -18.72 4.68 -0.19
N TYR A 6 -18.04 5.33 -1.15
CA TYR A 6 -17.38 6.62 -0.91
C TYR A 6 -18.36 7.69 -0.43
N LEU A 7 -19.49 7.83 -1.10
CA LEU A 7 -20.53 8.79 -0.75
C LEU A 7 -21.17 8.46 0.62
N GLU A 8 -21.35 7.18 0.94
CA GLU A 8 -21.84 6.76 2.26
C GLU A 8 -20.85 7.15 3.36
N GLN A 9 -19.56 6.91 3.18
CA GLN A 9 -18.52 7.32 4.12
C GLN A 9 -18.48 8.85 4.26
N ALA A 10 -18.53 9.58 3.14
CA ALA A 10 -18.53 11.04 3.13
C ALA A 10 -19.73 11.63 3.89
N LYS A 11 -20.90 11.02 3.76
CA LYS A 11 -22.12 11.40 4.51
C LYS A 11 -21.94 11.21 6.03
N ASN A 12 -21.27 10.14 6.42
CA ASN A 12 -21.03 9.82 7.83
C ASN A 12 -19.91 10.67 8.46
N LEU A 13 -18.91 11.07 7.67
CA LEU A 13 -17.72 11.79 8.12
C LEU A 13 -17.46 13.10 7.32
N PRO A 14 -18.44 14.03 7.26
CA PRO A 14 -18.35 15.19 6.34
C PRO A 14 -17.16 16.11 6.63
N ARG A 15 -16.70 16.21 7.88
CA ARG A 15 -15.55 17.06 8.25
C ARG A 15 -14.22 16.54 7.69
N VAL A 16 -14.11 15.23 7.48
CA VAL A 16 -12.91 14.60 6.92
C VAL A 16 -12.97 14.62 5.41
N PHE A 17 -14.13 14.30 4.82
CA PHE A 17 -14.27 14.17 3.37
C PHE A 17 -14.29 15.50 2.63
N ALA A 18 -14.75 16.60 3.21
CA ALA A 18 -14.71 17.91 2.53
C ALA A 18 -13.30 18.32 2.08
N PRO A 19 -12.25 18.26 2.95
CA PRO A 19 -10.88 18.49 2.49
C PRO A 19 -10.36 17.44 1.51
N VAL A 20 -10.81 16.19 1.62
CA VAL A 20 -10.43 15.11 0.69
C VAL A 20 -10.98 15.40 -0.70
N ASP A 21 -12.25 15.80 -0.82
CA ASP A 21 -12.87 16.15 -2.10
C ASP A 21 -12.16 17.29 -2.81
N GLU A 22 -11.73 18.31 -2.06
CA GLU A 22 -10.93 19.42 -2.63
C GLU A 22 -9.57 18.96 -3.17
N LYS A 23 -8.93 17.99 -2.50
CA LYS A 23 -7.65 17.43 -2.93
C LYS A 23 -7.81 16.50 -4.12
N LEU A 24 -8.88 15.71 -4.18
CA LEU A 24 -9.19 14.83 -5.30
C LEU A 24 -9.37 15.59 -6.62
N GLN A 25 -9.92 16.80 -6.57
CA GLN A 25 -10.07 17.68 -7.76
C GLN A 25 -8.72 18.09 -8.38
N LYS A 26 -7.62 17.99 -7.65
CA LYS A 26 -6.26 18.31 -8.12
C LYS A 26 -5.51 17.09 -8.66
N CYS A 27 -6.07 15.89 -8.49
CA CYS A 27 -5.50 14.64 -8.98
C CYS A 27 -5.93 14.36 -10.42
N THR A 28 -5.19 13.49 -11.11
CA THR A 28 -5.69 12.89 -12.35
C THR A 28 -6.92 12.02 -12.05
N GLU A 29 -7.74 11.75 -13.06
CA GLU A 29 -8.96 10.96 -12.90
C GLU A 29 -8.68 9.58 -12.30
N GLU A 30 -7.63 8.91 -12.77
CA GLU A 30 -7.27 7.57 -12.28
C GLU A 30 -6.75 7.58 -10.83
N VAL A 31 -5.94 8.59 -10.48
CA VAL A 31 -5.45 8.74 -9.09
C VAL A 31 -6.62 9.10 -8.17
N ALA A 32 -7.52 9.97 -8.59
CA ALA A 32 -8.73 10.29 -7.82
C ALA A 32 -9.60 9.04 -7.60
N LEU A 33 -9.78 8.20 -8.63
CA LEU A 33 -10.53 6.95 -8.52
C LEU A 33 -9.84 5.96 -7.56
N ALA A 34 -8.52 5.83 -7.64
CA ALA A 34 -7.74 5.00 -6.71
C ALA A 34 -7.85 5.50 -5.27
N CYS A 35 -7.76 6.81 -5.03
CA CYS A 35 -8.01 7.40 -3.71
C CYS A 35 -9.44 7.12 -3.22
N LYS A 36 -10.45 7.31 -4.07
CA LYS A 36 -11.84 7.01 -3.72
C LYS A 36 -12.02 5.54 -3.33
N TYR A 37 -11.36 4.61 -4.03
CA TYR A 37 -11.37 3.20 -3.65
C TYR A 37 -10.82 3.01 -2.23
N LEU A 38 -9.66 3.59 -1.92
CA LEU A 38 -9.08 3.49 -0.57
C LEU A 38 -10.04 4.03 0.49
N TYR A 39 -10.56 5.25 0.32
CA TYR A 39 -11.50 5.87 1.26
C TYR A 39 -12.86 5.15 1.37
N ALA A 40 -13.31 4.49 0.30
CA ALA A 40 -14.55 3.72 0.31
C ALA A 40 -14.47 2.43 1.12
N PHE A 41 -13.27 1.87 1.29
CA PHE A 41 -13.09 0.54 1.89
C PHE A 41 -12.14 0.50 3.10
N MET A 42 -11.48 1.61 3.44
CA MET A 42 -10.61 1.65 4.62
C MET A 42 -11.41 1.68 5.93
N PRO A 43 -10.82 1.18 7.03
CA PRO A 43 -11.42 1.32 8.36
C PRO A 43 -11.62 2.78 8.78
N TYR A 44 -12.64 3.06 9.57
CA TYR A 44 -12.90 4.42 10.11
C TYR A 44 -11.71 5.01 10.86
N SER A 45 -10.95 4.17 11.57
CA SER A 45 -9.74 4.59 12.26
C SER A 45 -8.71 5.18 11.30
N ASP A 46 -8.56 4.60 10.12
CA ASP A 46 -7.62 5.09 9.11
C ASP A 46 -8.05 6.43 8.54
N ILE A 47 -9.34 6.58 8.25
CA ILE A 47 -9.91 7.84 7.75
C ILE A 47 -9.65 8.99 8.74
N GLY A 48 -9.75 8.74 10.04
CA GLY A 48 -9.60 9.76 11.08
C GLY A 48 -8.15 10.05 11.49
N ASN A 49 -7.27 9.06 11.39
CA ASN A 49 -5.92 9.13 11.98
C ASN A 49 -4.82 9.56 10.99
N TYR A 50 -5.02 9.37 9.69
CA TYR A 50 -3.96 9.62 8.71
C TYR A 50 -4.34 10.71 7.72
N PRO A 51 -3.38 11.58 7.34
CA PRO A 51 -3.63 12.63 6.36
C PRO A 51 -3.76 12.05 4.93
N PHE A 52 -4.48 12.77 4.07
CA PHE A 52 -4.71 12.40 2.67
C PHE A 52 -3.42 12.03 1.92
N GLU A 53 -2.33 12.73 2.16
CA GLU A 53 -1.04 12.55 1.49
C GLU A 53 -0.46 11.15 1.69
N VAL A 54 -0.79 10.49 2.78
CA VAL A 54 -0.40 9.09 3.03
C VAL A 54 -1.08 8.20 1.99
N PHE A 55 -2.40 8.31 1.84
CA PHE A 55 -3.16 7.48 0.89
C PHE A 55 -2.89 7.87 -0.56
N LEU A 56 -2.55 9.13 -0.82
CA LEU A 56 -2.11 9.59 -2.13
C LEU A 56 -0.86 8.84 -2.62
N ASP A 57 0.12 8.59 -1.77
CA ASP A 57 1.31 7.79 -2.10
C ASP A 57 0.94 6.39 -2.62
N TYR A 58 -0.02 5.73 -1.96
CA TYR A 58 -0.52 4.41 -2.38
C TYR A 58 -1.25 4.48 -3.72
N ALA A 59 -2.09 5.49 -3.90
CA ALA A 59 -2.87 5.67 -5.12
C ALA A 59 -1.97 6.02 -6.32
N GLU A 60 -1.08 6.99 -6.18
CA GLU A 60 -0.14 7.39 -7.24
C GLU A 60 0.77 6.24 -7.65
N ASN A 61 1.34 5.52 -6.68
CA ASN A 61 2.17 4.36 -6.96
C ASN A 61 1.39 3.25 -7.68
N GLY A 62 0.17 2.95 -7.22
CA GLY A 62 -0.69 1.93 -7.83
C GLY A 62 -1.06 2.27 -9.27
N VAL A 63 -1.50 3.50 -9.52
CA VAL A 63 -1.85 3.97 -10.87
C VAL A 63 -0.63 3.96 -11.79
N ARG A 64 0.53 4.37 -11.30
CA ARG A 64 1.77 4.33 -12.05
C ARG A 64 2.14 2.90 -12.46
N LEU A 65 2.08 1.95 -11.53
CA LEU A 65 2.34 0.54 -11.81
C LEU A 65 1.36 0.00 -12.87
N TRP A 66 0.08 0.31 -12.74
CA TRP A 66 -0.93 -0.11 -13.71
C TRP A 66 -0.67 0.43 -15.11
N LYS A 67 -0.17 1.66 -15.22
CA LYS A 67 0.17 2.29 -16.52
C LYS A 67 1.49 1.81 -17.11
N GLU A 68 2.51 1.57 -16.30
CA GLU A 68 3.88 1.31 -16.74
C GLU A 68 4.27 -0.17 -16.80
N ASN A 69 3.55 -1.04 -16.06
CA ASN A 69 3.86 -2.46 -16.00
C ASN A 69 2.73 -3.31 -16.62
N PRO A 70 2.94 -3.90 -17.82
CA PRO A 70 1.94 -4.73 -18.48
C PRO A 70 1.45 -5.90 -17.63
N GLN A 71 2.30 -6.54 -16.84
CA GLN A 71 1.89 -7.64 -15.96
C GLN A 71 0.89 -7.16 -14.88
N VAL A 72 1.05 -5.92 -14.39
CA VAL A 72 0.11 -5.33 -13.43
C VAL A 72 -1.19 -4.94 -14.13
N ALA A 73 -1.11 -4.39 -15.34
CA ALA A 73 -2.29 -4.02 -16.14
C ALA A 73 -3.15 -5.24 -16.51
N ASP A 74 -2.54 -6.42 -16.66
CA ASP A 74 -3.20 -7.68 -16.98
C ASP A 74 -3.81 -8.40 -15.76
N LEU A 75 -3.57 -7.88 -14.53
CA LEU A 75 -4.17 -8.46 -13.33
C LEU A 75 -5.70 -8.31 -13.34
N PRO A 76 -6.44 -9.31 -12.83
CA PRO A 76 -7.85 -9.11 -12.51
C PRO A 76 -8.02 -7.89 -11.58
N GLU A 77 -9.02 -7.06 -11.86
CA GLU A 77 -9.27 -5.82 -11.09
C GLU A 77 -9.29 -6.06 -9.58
N GLU A 78 -9.96 -7.12 -9.13
CA GLU A 78 -10.05 -7.48 -7.72
C GLU A 78 -8.66 -7.77 -7.11
N ILE A 79 -7.78 -8.42 -7.85
CA ILE A 79 -6.41 -8.72 -7.40
C ILE A 79 -5.58 -7.43 -7.31
N PHE A 80 -5.66 -6.58 -8.32
CA PHE A 80 -4.99 -5.28 -8.29
C PHE A 80 -5.46 -4.42 -7.11
N LEU A 81 -6.76 -4.24 -6.97
CA LEU A 81 -7.35 -3.39 -5.94
C LEU A 81 -6.98 -3.86 -4.52
N ASN A 82 -7.15 -5.15 -4.23
CA ASN A 82 -6.99 -5.67 -2.87
C ASN A 82 -5.55 -6.03 -2.50
N TYR A 83 -4.71 -6.42 -3.46
CA TYR A 83 -3.39 -7.00 -3.17
C TYR A 83 -2.21 -6.21 -3.75
N VAL A 84 -2.46 -5.15 -4.52
CA VAL A 84 -1.44 -4.20 -4.98
C VAL A 84 -1.74 -2.81 -4.44
N LEU A 85 -2.94 -2.27 -4.71
CA LEU A 85 -3.31 -0.89 -4.37
C LEU A 85 -3.58 -0.71 -2.87
N PHE A 86 -4.36 -1.61 -2.25
CA PHE A 86 -4.86 -1.42 -0.89
C PHE A 86 -3.72 -1.18 0.11
N HIS A 87 -3.92 -0.23 1.02
CA HIS A 87 -2.87 0.26 1.90
C HIS A 87 -2.55 -0.70 3.05
N ARG A 88 -3.58 -1.33 3.64
CA ARG A 88 -3.43 -2.11 4.86
C ARG A 88 -3.00 -3.55 4.60
N VAL A 89 -2.16 -4.06 5.46
CA VAL A 89 -1.70 -5.46 5.49
C VAL A 89 -2.23 -6.16 6.74
N ASN A 90 -2.12 -5.52 7.89
CA ASN A 90 -2.47 -6.01 9.22
C ASN A 90 -3.00 -4.83 10.06
N GLU A 91 -2.69 -4.77 11.34
CA GLU A 91 -3.03 -3.69 12.28
C GLU A 91 -1.87 -2.68 12.47
N GLU A 92 -1.05 -2.53 11.46
CA GLU A 92 0.13 -1.68 11.46
C GLU A 92 -0.22 -0.19 11.45
N GLU A 93 0.72 0.62 11.90
CA GLU A 93 0.73 2.05 11.60
C GLU A 93 0.90 2.28 10.10
N ILE A 94 0.13 3.21 9.52
CA ILE A 94 0.19 3.53 8.10
C ILE A 94 1.06 4.75 7.87
N ALA A 95 1.97 4.66 6.91
CA ALA A 95 2.83 5.75 6.49
C ALA A 95 3.13 5.65 5.00
N GLN A 96 3.54 6.74 4.39
CA GLN A 96 4.05 6.74 3.01
C GLN A 96 5.25 5.80 2.90
N CYS A 97 5.19 4.87 1.94
CA CYS A 97 6.27 3.91 1.71
C CYS A 97 6.34 3.39 0.27
N ARG A 98 5.22 3.42 -0.48
CA ARG A 98 5.12 2.73 -1.77
C ARG A 98 6.02 3.33 -2.83
N THR A 99 6.00 4.64 -3.00
CA THR A 99 6.86 5.34 -3.95
C THR A 99 8.33 5.19 -3.56
N TYR A 100 8.63 5.26 -2.27
CA TYR A 100 9.99 5.08 -1.77
C TYR A 100 10.52 3.66 -2.06
N PHE A 101 9.82 2.62 -1.65
CA PHE A 101 10.25 1.24 -1.88
C PHE A 101 10.36 0.90 -3.37
N ARG A 102 9.44 1.41 -4.20
CA ARG A 102 9.55 1.25 -5.64
C ARG A 102 10.84 1.87 -6.20
N ALA A 103 11.25 3.02 -5.71
CA ALA A 103 12.49 3.66 -6.13
C ALA A 103 13.73 2.84 -5.71
N GLU A 104 13.73 2.28 -4.50
CA GLU A 104 14.83 1.45 -3.99
C GLU A 104 14.95 0.09 -4.73
N ILE A 105 13.81 -0.55 -5.00
CA ILE A 105 13.77 -1.94 -5.50
C ILE A 105 13.73 -1.99 -7.03
N GLY A 106 13.18 -0.98 -7.68
CA GLY A 106 12.78 -1.02 -9.09
C GLY A 106 13.88 -1.46 -10.06
N SER A 107 15.12 -1.02 -9.86
CA SER A 107 16.26 -1.41 -10.70
C SER A 107 16.64 -2.88 -10.55
N ARG A 108 16.43 -3.47 -9.37
CA ARG A 108 16.77 -4.87 -9.08
C ARG A 108 15.85 -5.86 -9.79
N ILE A 109 14.60 -5.47 -10.05
CA ILE A 109 13.55 -6.35 -10.60
C ILE A 109 13.24 -6.10 -12.06
N GLN A 110 13.99 -5.23 -12.73
CA GLN A 110 13.74 -4.85 -14.11
C GLN A 110 13.74 -6.07 -15.05
N GLY A 111 12.66 -6.25 -15.81
CA GLY A 111 12.49 -7.36 -16.74
C GLY A 111 12.06 -8.69 -16.10
N MET A 112 11.89 -8.75 -14.78
CA MET A 112 11.47 -9.94 -14.07
C MET A 112 9.95 -10.16 -14.16
N ASN A 113 9.53 -11.42 -14.18
CA ASN A 113 8.14 -11.79 -13.94
C ASN A 113 7.80 -11.73 -12.44
N PHE A 114 6.51 -11.88 -12.07
CA PHE A 114 6.08 -11.79 -10.67
C PHE A 114 6.80 -12.75 -9.73
N ARG A 115 7.09 -13.97 -10.17
CA ARG A 115 7.77 -14.97 -9.34
C ARG A 115 9.23 -14.57 -9.08
N GLU A 116 9.92 -14.15 -10.12
CA GLU A 116 11.32 -13.68 -10.03
C GLU A 116 11.40 -12.41 -9.17
N ALA A 117 10.51 -11.44 -9.42
CA ALA A 117 10.43 -10.22 -8.65
C ALA A 117 10.12 -10.50 -7.17
N ALA A 118 9.21 -11.44 -6.87
CA ALA A 118 8.88 -11.80 -5.50
C ALA A 118 10.09 -12.37 -4.75
N LEU A 119 10.89 -13.22 -5.39
CA LEU A 119 12.12 -13.77 -4.80
C LEU A 119 13.15 -12.67 -4.55
N GLU A 120 13.37 -11.79 -5.53
CA GLU A 120 14.33 -10.69 -5.41
C GLU A 120 13.93 -9.69 -4.32
N VAL A 121 12.65 -9.33 -4.24
CA VAL A 121 12.14 -8.48 -3.16
C VAL A 121 12.31 -9.15 -1.80
N ASN A 122 12.08 -10.45 -1.70
CA ASN A 122 12.31 -11.17 -0.45
C ASN A 122 13.80 -11.15 -0.03
N TYR A 123 14.73 -11.29 -0.97
CA TYR A 123 16.16 -11.13 -0.69
C TYR A 123 16.48 -9.71 -0.22
N TRP A 124 15.98 -8.70 -0.92
CA TRP A 124 16.16 -7.30 -0.50
C TRP A 124 15.59 -7.05 0.92
N CYS A 125 14.41 -7.56 1.23
CA CYS A 125 13.84 -7.41 2.57
C CYS A 125 14.73 -8.07 3.64
N ALA A 126 15.32 -9.23 3.34
CA ALA A 126 16.23 -9.92 4.27
C ALA A 126 17.59 -9.20 4.43
N GLU A 127 18.02 -8.45 3.44
CA GLU A 127 19.21 -7.58 3.53
C GLU A 127 18.93 -6.35 4.43
N GLU A 128 17.72 -5.79 4.34
CA GLU A 128 17.36 -4.51 4.98
C GLU A 128 16.83 -4.67 6.41
N ALA A 129 16.21 -5.80 6.76
CA ALA A 129 15.64 -6.00 8.07
C ALA A 129 15.82 -7.42 8.58
N THR A 130 16.05 -7.54 9.89
CA THR A 130 16.18 -8.82 10.60
C THR A 130 15.16 -8.92 11.73
N TYR A 131 14.86 -10.15 12.15
CA TYR A 131 13.98 -10.38 13.28
C TYR A 131 14.57 -9.82 14.58
N HIS A 132 13.75 -9.07 15.29
CA HIS A 132 14.04 -8.60 16.66
C HIS A 132 12.73 -8.35 17.43
N CYS A 133 12.72 -8.69 18.71
CA CYS A 133 11.60 -8.34 19.57
C CYS A 133 11.47 -6.82 19.69
N THR A 134 10.25 -6.33 19.49
CA THR A 134 9.86 -4.93 19.63
C THR A 134 8.80 -4.77 20.72
N ASP A 135 8.17 -3.61 20.84
CA ASP A 135 7.01 -3.41 21.72
C ASP A 135 5.73 -4.05 21.14
N ASP A 136 4.59 -3.88 21.79
CA ASP A 136 3.33 -4.50 21.39
C ASP A 136 2.66 -3.86 20.17
N ARG A 137 3.18 -2.72 19.71
CA ARG A 137 2.64 -2.01 18.53
C ARG A 137 3.24 -2.58 17.25
N THR A 138 2.43 -2.65 16.21
CA THR A 138 2.90 -3.01 14.87
C THR A 138 3.30 -1.75 14.11
N LEU A 139 4.58 -1.62 13.82
CA LEU A 139 5.14 -0.45 13.12
C LEU A 139 4.74 -0.42 11.64
N SER A 140 4.80 0.76 11.06
CA SER A 140 4.68 0.93 9.60
C SER A 140 5.85 0.29 8.86
N ALA A 141 5.62 -0.10 7.60
CA ALA A 141 6.66 -0.69 6.76
C ALA A 141 7.93 0.18 6.64
N ILE A 142 7.77 1.50 6.50
CA ILE A 142 8.90 2.41 6.40
C ILE A 142 9.68 2.53 7.74
N SER A 143 8.99 2.36 8.86
CA SER A 143 9.63 2.36 10.17
C SER A 143 10.46 1.09 10.39
N VAL A 144 9.96 -0.06 9.94
CA VAL A 144 10.72 -1.33 9.96
C VAL A 144 11.99 -1.21 9.11
N TYR A 145 11.87 -0.69 7.89
CA TYR A 145 13.01 -0.43 7.02
C TYR A 145 14.06 0.47 7.68
N ARG A 146 13.64 1.61 8.25
CA ARG A 146 14.56 2.57 8.91
C ARG A 146 15.26 2.02 10.14
N ARG A 147 14.59 1.13 10.87
CA ARG A 147 15.17 0.47 12.05
C ARG A 147 16.09 -0.69 11.69
N GLY A 148 15.88 -1.33 10.53
CA GLY A 148 16.56 -2.54 10.13
C GLY A 148 16.15 -3.78 10.93
N ASN A 149 15.02 -3.73 11.64
CA ASN A 149 14.51 -4.88 12.39
C ASN A 149 13.02 -4.77 12.72
N GLY A 150 12.39 -5.92 13.02
CA GLY A 150 11.00 -6.01 13.40
C GLY A 150 10.63 -7.41 13.91
N ARG A 151 9.44 -7.51 14.53
CA ARG A 151 8.82 -8.80 14.85
C ARG A 151 8.28 -9.46 13.57
N CYS A 152 7.92 -10.73 13.63
CA CYS A 152 7.37 -11.47 12.47
C CYS A 152 6.19 -10.75 11.77
N GLY A 153 5.27 -10.15 12.53
CA GLY A 153 4.17 -9.34 11.97
C GLY A 153 4.65 -8.08 11.27
N GLU A 154 5.66 -7.40 11.81
CA GLU A 154 6.28 -6.21 11.25
C GLU A 154 7.12 -6.53 10.00
N GLU A 155 7.88 -7.63 10.02
CA GLU A 155 8.60 -8.13 8.83
C GLU A 155 7.62 -8.48 7.70
N SER A 156 6.46 -9.09 8.05
CA SER A 156 5.38 -9.36 7.09
C SER A 156 4.80 -8.08 6.50
N VAL A 157 4.52 -7.07 7.32
CA VAL A 157 4.05 -5.73 6.87
C VAL A 157 5.07 -5.08 5.93
N PHE A 158 6.35 -5.13 6.29
CA PHE A 158 7.43 -4.61 5.46
C PHE A 158 7.50 -5.33 4.11
N THR A 159 7.57 -6.66 4.11
CA THR A 159 7.69 -7.47 2.90
C THR A 159 6.48 -7.32 1.98
N VAL A 160 5.26 -7.34 2.51
CA VAL A 160 4.04 -7.15 1.70
C VAL A 160 3.99 -5.76 1.08
N ASN A 161 4.36 -4.71 1.82
CA ASN A 161 4.44 -3.35 1.26
C ASN A 161 5.53 -3.22 0.19
N ALA A 162 6.70 -3.84 0.38
CA ALA A 162 7.76 -3.89 -0.61
C ALA A 162 7.30 -4.58 -1.91
N LEU A 163 6.66 -5.74 -1.81
CA LEU A 163 6.08 -6.47 -2.95
C LEU A 163 5.03 -5.64 -3.69
N ARG A 164 4.06 -5.09 -2.97
CA ARG A 164 3.00 -4.26 -3.55
C ARG A 164 3.55 -2.99 -4.20
N SER A 165 4.65 -2.43 -3.67
CA SER A 165 5.27 -1.21 -4.20
C SER A 165 5.81 -1.38 -5.62
N VAL A 166 6.15 -2.61 -6.00
CA VAL A 166 6.65 -2.97 -7.34
C VAL A 166 5.61 -3.74 -8.17
N GLY A 167 4.38 -3.84 -7.69
CA GLY A 167 3.25 -4.40 -8.42
C GLY A 167 3.04 -5.91 -8.24
N VAL A 168 3.82 -6.57 -7.38
CA VAL A 168 3.61 -7.98 -7.05
C VAL A 168 2.44 -8.10 -6.07
N PRO A 169 1.32 -8.77 -6.44
CA PRO A 169 0.19 -8.97 -5.54
C PRO A 169 0.60 -9.77 -4.31
N ALA A 170 0.33 -9.25 -3.14
CA ALA A 170 0.74 -9.89 -1.89
C ALA A 170 -0.24 -9.63 -0.74
N ARG A 171 -0.33 -10.59 0.18
CA ARG A 171 -1.06 -10.48 1.44
C ARG A 171 -0.37 -11.27 2.53
N GLN A 172 -0.58 -10.87 3.78
CA GLN A 172 -0.21 -11.69 4.92
C GLN A 172 -1.23 -12.81 5.10
N VAL A 173 -0.76 -13.99 5.46
CA VAL A 173 -1.58 -15.12 5.89
C VAL A 173 -1.09 -15.63 7.23
N TYR A 174 -2.00 -16.10 8.05
CA TYR A 174 -1.68 -16.77 9.30
C TYR A 174 -1.83 -18.27 9.08
N ALA A 175 -0.79 -19.03 9.39
CA ALA A 175 -0.89 -20.47 9.49
C ALA A 175 -1.32 -20.86 10.93
N PRO A 176 -2.25 -21.83 11.09
CA PRO A 176 -2.60 -22.35 12.41
C PRO A 176 -1.44 -23.11 13.06
#